data_055bdd658c6b0ba136dc766818271202
#
_entry.id   055bdd658c6b0ba136dc766818271202
#
_cell.length_a   1.000
_cell.length_b   1.000
_cell.length_c   1.000
_cell.angle_alpha   90.00
_cell.angle_beta   90.00
_cell.angle_gamma   90.00
#
_symmetry.space_group_name_H-M   'P 1'
#
loop_
_entity.id
_entity.type
_entity.pdbx_description
1 polymer ?
#
loop_
_entity_poly.entity_id
_entity_poly.type
_entity_poly.pdbx_seq_one_letter_code
_entity_poly.pdbx_strand_id
1 'polypeptide(L)'
;MNKKKRYILLALLIFLTTFNPELPLLKLGFFIIKTVNVSGSKNIDAEKIKKQFNFLVNTSILSIDNNKINEIVSHNDWIHFIKINKKFPSVVNINIVEHEPFLIWKKGNNNLIITKQFTLIEKFNLVNFSNQIQAKGNLDIQ
;
A
#
# COMPACT_ATOMS: atom_id res chain seq x y z
N MET A 1 48.70 13.32 -1.49
CA MET A 1 47.80 12.24 -2.00
C MET A 1 48.55 11.47 -3.08
N ASN A 2 48.69 10.17 -2.90
CA ASN A 2 49.48 9.29 -3.78
C ASN A 2 48.86 9.27 -5.20
N LYS A 3 49.67 9.35 -6.26
CA LYS A 3 49.23 9.38 -7.68
C LYS A 3 48.22 8.26 -7.96
N LYS A 4 48.47 7.04 -7.45
CA LYS A 4 47.52 5.90 -7.56
C LYS A 4 46.13 6.19 -6.98
N LYS A 5 46.05 6.84 -5.82
CA LYS A 5 44.78 7.24 -5.22
C LYS A 5 44.01 8.26 -6.05
N ARG A 6 44.72 9.18 -6.73
CA ARG A 6 44.07 10.11 -7.67
C ARG A 6 43.45 9.46 -8.86
N TYR A 7 44.12 8.48 -9.46
CA TYR A 7 43.55 7.75 -10.60
C TYR A 7 42.36 6.87 -10.21
N ILE A 8 42.38 6.25 -9.02
CA ILE A 8 41.24 5.50 -8.49
C ILE A 8 40.05 6.43 -8.25
N LEU A 9 40.27 7.61 -7.70
CA LEU A 9 39.22 8.59 -7.44
C LEU A 9 38.62 9.13 -8.74
N LEU A 10 39.47 9.39 -9.76
CA LEU A 10 39.03 9.79 -11.09
C LEU A 10 38.21 8.69 -11.79
N ALA A 11 38.66 7.45 -11.71
CA ALA A 11 37.92 6.30 -12.27
C ALA A 11 36.57 6.11 -11.58
N LEU A 12 36.51 6.28 -10.25
CA LEU A 12 35.27 6.23 -9.47
C LEU A 12 34.31 7.36 -9.88
N LEU A 13 34.84 8.57 -10.08
CA LEU A 13 34.04 9.72 -10.48
C LEU A 13 33.46 9.53 -11.89
N ILE A 14 34.25 9.03 -12.82
CA ILE A 14 33.81 8.69 -14.18
C ILE A 14 32.75 7.60 -14.11
N PHE A 15 32.95 6.56 -13.30
CA PHE A 15 31.98 5.48 -13.12
C PHE A 15 30.65 6.02 -12.57
N LEU A 16 30.69 6.93 -11.57
CA LEU A 16 29.48 7.54 -11.00
C LEU A 16 28.76 8.47 -11.99
N THR A 17 29.50 9.21 -12.82
CA THR A 17 28.90 10.12 -13.81
C THR A 17 28.36 9.41 -15.06
N THR A 18 28.94 8.26 -15.40
CA THR A 18 28.44 7.41 -16.52
C THR A 18 27.43 6.37 -16.07
N PHE A 19 27.17 6.26 -14.76
CA PHE A 19 26.18 5.33 -14.24
C PHE A 19 24.76 5.79 -14.65
N ASN A 20 24.28 5.19 -15.71
CA ASN A 20 22.89 5.37 -16.14
C ASN A 20 22.05 4.28 -15.48
N PRO A 21 21.05 4.65 -14.60
CA PRO A 21 20.19 3.66 -13.94
C PRO A 21 19.29 2.88 -14.91
N GLU A 22 19.21 3.30 -16.17
CA GLU A 22 18.53 2.56 -17.23
C GLU A 22 19.38 1.44 -17.83
N LEU A 23 20.65 1.30 -17.41
CA LEU A 23 21.50 0.21 -17.85
C LEU A 23 20.88 -1.15 -17.51
N PRO A 24 20.99 -2.15 -18.43
CA PRO A 24 20.41 -3.49 -18.26
C PRO A 24 20.93 -4.25 -17.02
N LEU A 25 21.98 -3.76 -16.36
CA LEU A 25 22.47 -4.29 -15.08
C LEU A 25 21.43 -4.20 -13.94
N LEU A 26 20.54 -3.19 -13.95
CA LEU A 26 19.42 -3.12 -13.03
C LEU A 26 18.24 -4.01 -13.44
N LYS A 27 18.21 -4.47 -14.69
CA LYS A 27 17.32 -5.52 -15.20
C LYS A 27 17.81 -6.93 -14.90
N LEU A 28 18.99 -7.09 -14.30
CA LEU A 28 19.43 -8.37 -13.75
C LEU A 28 18.38 -8.81 -12.74
N GLY A 29 17.79 -9.98 -12.95
CA GLY A 29 16.65 -10.52 -12.24
C GLY A 29 16.75 -10.67 -10.70
N PHE A 30 17.80 -10.07 -10.10
CA PHE A 30 18.02 -10.03 -8.65
C PHE A 30 16.99 -9.17 -7.89
N PHE A 31 16.46 -8.13 -8.54
CA PHE A 31 15.54 -7.18 -7.91
C PHE A 31 14.09 -7.35 -8.37
N ILE A 32 13.78 -8.50 -8.94
CA ILE A 32 12.41 -8.84 -9.35
C ILE A 32 11.64 -9.36 -8.14
N ILE A 33 10.45 -8.82 -7.89
CA ILE A 33 9.55 -9.26 -6.83
C ILE A 33 9.05 -10.66 -7.13
N LYS A 34 9.40 -11.61 -6.27
CA LYS A 34 8.95 -13.02 -6.34
C LYS A 34 7.82 -13.30 -5.38
N THR A 35 7.79 -12.60 -4.25
CA THR A 35 6.83 -12.85 -3.18
C THR A 35 6.22 -11.55 -2.71
N VAL A 36 4.89 -11.52 -2.66
CA VAL A 36 4.10 -10.43 -2.09
C VAL A 36 3.31 -11.00 -0.92
N ASN A 37 3.59 -10.52 0.29
CA ASN A 37 2.87 -10.88 1.49
C ASN A 37 1.94 -9.74 1.86
N VAL A 38 0.65 -10.03 2.02
CA VAL A 38 -0.35 -9.06 2.44
C VAL A 38 -0.83 -9.42 3.84
N SER A 39 -0.93 -8.42 4.71
CA SER A 39 -1.36 -8.57 6.11
C SER A 39 -2.15 -7.34 6.56
N GLY A 40 -2.80 -7.45 7.73
CA GLY A 40 -3.50 -6.32 8.37
C GLY A 40 -4.97 -6.18 7.99
N SER A 41 -5.49 -6.98 7.05
CA SER A 41 -6.93 -7.02 6.74
C SER A 41 -7.70 -7.71 7.86
N LYS A 42 -8.79 -7.07 8.34
CA LYS A 42 -9.73 -7.60 9.34
C LYS A 42 -11.15 -7.67 8.78
N ASN A 43 -11.58 -6.59 8.14
CA ASN A 43 -12.92 -6.43 7.57
C ASN A 43 -12.92 -6.63 6.04
N ILE A 44 -11.75 -6.62 5.42
CA ILE A 44 -11.56 -6.86 4.00
C ILE A 44 -11.19 -8.33 3.81
N ASP A 45 -11.76 -8.96 2.78
CA ASP A 45 -11.37 -10.32 2.37
C ASP A 45 -9.88 -10.34 1.96
N ALA A 46 -9.08 -11.08 2.76
CA ALA A 46 -7.64 -11.17 2.60
C ALA A 46 -7.22 -11.73 1.24
N GLU A 47 -7.95 -12.72 0.71
CA GLU A 47 -7.63 -13.30 -0.60
C GLU A 47 -8.01 -12.35 -1.74
N LYS A 48 -9.13 -11.65 -1.62
CA LYS A 48 -9.55 -10.66 -2.61
C LYS A 48 -8.56 -9.51 -2.71
N ILE A 49 -8.15 -8.96 -1.58
CA ILE A 49 -7.21 -7.85 -1.57
C ILE A 49 -5.80 -8.27 -2.02
N LYS A 50 -5.36 -9.46 -1.65
CA LYS A 50 -4.08 -10.02 -2.09
C LYS A 50 -3.99 -10.13 -3.62
N LYS A 51 -5.07 -10.54 -4.27
CA LYS A 51 -5.14 -10.62 -5.74
C LYS A 51 -4.95 -9.25 -6.41
N GLN A 52 -5.38 -8.17 -5.79
CA GLN A 52 -5.19 -6.81 -6.32
C GLN A 52 -3.71 -6.40 -6.38
N PHE A 53 -2.84 -7.01 -5.56
CA PHE A 53 -1.40 -6.76 -5.56
C PHE A 53 -0.60 -7.70 -6.47
N ASN A 54 -1.24 -8.60 -7.21
CA ASN A 54 -0.55 -9.54 -8.10
C ASN A 54 0.26 -8.82 -9.21
N PHE A 55 -0.11 -7.58 -9.55
CA PHE A 55 0.64 -6.79 -10.53
C PHE A 55 2.08 -6.49 -10.10
N LEU A 56 2.38 -6.60 -8.80
CA LEU A 56 3.74 -6.42 -8.27
C LEU A 56 4.65 -7.60 -8.57
N VAL A 57 4.09 -8.82 -8.70
CA VAL A 57 4.88 -10.02 -9.00
C VAL A 57 5.52 -9.88 -10.38
N ASN A 58 6.78 -10.26 -10.49
CA ASN A 58 7.62 -10.12 -11.70
C ASN A 58 7.94 -8.66 -12.10
N THR A 59 7.64 -7.66 -11.25
CA THR A 59 8.08 -6.28 -11.44
C THR A 59 9.31 -5.97 -10.61
N SER A 60 9.99 -4.86 -10.89
CA SER A 60 11.17 -4.45 -10.12
C SER A 60 10.78 -3.92 -8.74
N ILE A 61 11.42 -4.43 -7.68
CA ILE A 61 11.24 -3.92 -6.30
C ILE A 61 11.69 -2.45 -6.15
N LEU A 62 12.53 -1.97 -7.07
CA LEU A 62 13.04 -0.60 -7.06
C LEU A 62 12.01 0.41 -7.61
N SER A 63 11.15 -0.02 -8.55
CA SER A 63 10.17 0.82 -9.24
C SER A 63 8.75 0.31 -9.04
N ILE A 64 8.24 0.39 -7.80
CA ILE A 64 6.84 0.09 -7.50
C ILE A 64 5.98 1.27 -7.92
N ASP A 65 4.93 1.00 -8.68
CA ASP A 65 3.97 2.00 -9.14
C ASP A 65 3.01 2.40 -8.02
N ASN A 66 3.28 3.55 -7.42
CA ASN A 66 2.45 4.09 -6.34
C ASN A 66 1.05 4.50 -6.81
N ASN A 67 0.85 4.84 -8.09
CA ASN A 67 -0.45 5.24 -8.60
C ASN A 67 -1.43 4.07 -8.55
N LYS A 68 -0.99 2.87 -8.96
CA LYS A 68 -1.80 1.65 -8.84
C LYS A 68 -2.13 1.30 -7.40
N ILE A 69 -1.22 1.56 -6.47
CA ILE A 69 -1.46 1.33 -5.05
C ILE A 69 -2.50 2.32 -4.52
N ASN A 70 -2.39 3.59 -4.88
CA ASN A 70 -3.38 4.62 -4.51
C ASN A 70 -4.76 4.31 -5.09
N GLU A 71 -4.82 3.77 -6.31
CA GLU A 71 -6.05 3.30 -6.93
C GLU A 71 -6.71 2.17 -6.10
N ILE A 72 -5.93 1.21 -5.61
CA ILE A 72 -6.44 0.14 -4.72
C ILE A 72 -7.01 0.75 -3.43
N VAL A 73 -6.33 1.74 -2.84
CA VAL A 73 -6.81 2.44 -1.63
C VAL A 73 -8.14 3.14 -1.91
N SER A 74 -8.24 3.90 -3.00
CA SER A 74 -9.44 4.68 -3.34
C SER A 74 -10.66 3.83 -3.67
N HIS A 75 -10.47 2.59 -4.12
CA HIS A 75 -11.56 1.66 -4.43
C HIS A 75 -11.97 0.76 -3.26
N ASN A 76 -11.34 0.93 -2.09
CA ASN A 76 -11.65 0.12 -0.91
C ASN A 76 -11.87 1.02 0.31
N ASP A 77 -13.12 1.35 0.58
CA ASP A 77 -13.53 2.28 1.65
C ASP A 77 -13.02 1.90 3.05
N TRP A 78 -12.68 0.63 3.26
CA TRP A 78 -12.09 0.15 4.51
C TRP A 78 -10.62 0.47 4.68
N ILE A 79 -9.89 0.75 3.57
CA ILE A 79 -8.45 0.99 3.64
C ILE A 79 -8.20 2.46 4.00
N HIS A 80 -7.59 2.67 5.18
CA HIS A 80 -7.11 3.98 5.55
C HIS A 80 -5.81 4.31 4.83
N PHE A 81 -4.82 3.42 4.91
CA PHE A 81 -3.57 3.51 4.16
C PHE A 81 -2.85 2.17 4.08
N ILE A 82 -1.83 2.10 3.23
CA ILE A 82 -1.01 0.92 3.00
C ILE A 82 0.44 1.23 3.33
N LYS A 83 1.07 0.36 4.15
CA LYS A 83 2.52 0.39 4.41
C LYS A 83 3.20 -0.66 3.55
N ILE A 84 4.22 -0.25 2.78
CA ILE A 84 4.99 -1.14 1.93
C ILE A 84 6.39 -1.27 2.49
N ASN A 85 6.77 -2.48 2.86
CA ASN A 85 8.11 -2.82 3.33
C ASN A 85 8.81 -3.70 2.30
N LYS A 86 9.85 -3.15 1.69
CA LYS A 86 10.69 -3.85 0.71
C LYS A 86 11.74 -4.66 1.44
N LYS A 87 11.70 -5.99 1.30
CA LYS A 87 12.74 -6.91 1.78
C LYS A 87 13.55 -7.39 0.59
N PHE A 88 14.66 -6.72 0.35
CA PHE A 88 15.56 -7.07 -0.74
C PHE A 88 16.07 -8.52 -0.63
N PRO A 89 16.30 -9.20 -1.76
CA PRO A 89 16.21 -8.68 -3.12
C PRO A 89 14.83 -8.78 -3.77
N SER A 90 13.87 -9.58 -3.27
CA SER A 90 12.73 -10.04 -4.05
C SER A 90 11.40 -10.16 -3.30
N VAL A 91 11.31 -9.67 -2.05
CA VAL A 91 10.11 -9.81 -1.23
C VAL A 91 9.52 -8.43 -0.90
N VAL A 92 8.21 -8.30 -1.06
CA VAL A 92 7.45 -7.10 -0.64
C VAL A 92 6.41 -7.52 0.38
N ASN A 93 6.45 -6.85 1.54
CA ASN A 93 5.40 -6.99 2.56
C ASN A 93 4.50 -5.76 2.51
N ILE A 94 3.22 -6.00 2.33
CA ILE A 94 2.16 -5.01 2.30
C ILE A 94 1.37 -5.15 3.59
N ASN A 95 1.34 -4.10 4.40
CA ASN A 95 0.52 -4.05 5.60
C ASN A 95 -0.60 -3.05 5.39
N ILE A 96 -1.83 -3.55 5.37
CA ILE A 96 -3.04 -2.76 5.24
C ILE A 96 -3.42 -2.23 6.61
N VAL A 97 -3.67 -0.94 6.70
CA VAL A 97 -4.23 -0.30 7.88
C VAL A 97 -5.65 0.10 7.54
N GLU A 98 -6.60 -0.55 8.19
CA GLU A 98 -8.03 -0.28 7.98
C GLU A 98 -8.49 0.91 8.83
N HIS A 99 -9.55 1.55 8.39
CA HIS A 99 -10.26 2.56 9.18
C HIS A 99 -10.84 1.94 10.45
N GLU A 100 -10.76 2.67 11.55
CA GLU A 100 -11.37 2.27 12.81
C GLU A 100 -12.83 2.74 12.88
N PRO A 101 -13.80 1.83 13.00
CA PRO A 101 -15.20 2.19 13.19
C PRO A 101 -15.39 3.01 14.47
N PHE A 102 -16.14 4.08 14.38
CA PHE A 102 -16.49 4.90 15.54
C PHE A 102 -17.95 4.72 15.94
N LEU A 103 -18.87 4.84 14.98
CA LEU A 103 -20.31 4.63 15.24
C LEU A 103 -21.01 4.08 13.99
N ILE A 104 -22.15 3.44 14.19
CA ILE A 104 -23.09 3.06 13.15
C ILE A 104 -24.18 4.14 13.10
N TRP A 105 -24.31 4.77 11.96
CA TRP A 105 -25.36 5.73 11.73
C TRP A 105 -26.47 5.13 10.87
N LYS A 106 -27.71 5.20 11.40
CA LYS A 106 -28.92 4.73 10.71
C LYS A 106 -29.57 5.90 9.97
N LYS A 107 -29.47 5.89 8.63
CA LYS A 107 -30.13 6.85 7.73
C LYS A 107 -31.28 6.15 7.00
N GLY A 108 -32.50 6.31 7.53
CA GLY A 108 -33.65 5.57 6.97
C GLY A 108 -33.46 4.05 7.09
N ASN A 109 -33.50 3.37 5.95
CA ASN A 109 -33.29 1.91 5.87
C ASN A 109 -31.80 1.53 5.68
N ASN A 110 -30.92 2.50 5.52
CA ASN A 110 -29.51 2.24 5.29
C ASN A 110 -28.71 2.43 6.58
N ASN A 111 -27.71 1.57 6.75
CA ASN A 111 -26.75 1.69 7.83
C ASN A 111 -25.40 2.10 7.23
N LEU A 112 -24.77 3.08 7.87
CA LEU A 112 -23.46 3.59 7.49
C LEU A 112 -22.52 3.45 8.68
N ILE A 113 -21.28 3.09 8.46
CA ILE A 113 -20.24 3.22 9.49
C ILE A 113 -19.59 4.58 9.30
N ILE A 114 -19.52 5.34 10.38
CA ILE A 114 -18.66 6.52 10.48
C ILE A 114 -17.38 6.07 11.20
N THR A 115 -16.25 6.31 10.59
CA THR A 115 -14.95 5.97 11.15
C THR A 115 -14.42 7.10 12.04
N LYS A 116 -13.37 6.84 12.82
CA LYS A 116 -12.68 7.87 13.62
C LYS A 116 -12.08 9.00 12.75
N GLN A 117 -11.84 8.71 11.47
CA GLN A 117 -11.34 9.66 10.47
C GLN A 117 -12.47 10.37 9.72
N PHE A 118 -13.71 10.23 10.16
CA PHE A 118 -14.91 10.78 9.51
C PHE A 118 -15.17 10.27 8.09
N THR A 119 -14.63 9.11 7.73
CA THR A 119 -14.94 8.43 6.47
C THR A 119 -16.24 7.63 6.63
N LEU A 120 -17.07 7.64 5.58
CA LEU A 120 -18.32 6.88 5.55
C LEU A 120 -18.09 5.55 4.83
N ILE A 121 -18.50 4.43 5.46
CA ILE A 121 -18.42 3.10 4.87
C ILE A 121 -19.83 2.54 4.76
N GLU A 122 -20.26 2.27 3.54
CA GLU A 122 -21.61 1.80 3.23
C GLU A 122 -21.72 0.28 3.22
N LYS A 123 -20.65 -0.40 2.78
CA LYS A 123 -20.66 -1.86 2.59
C LYS A 123 -20.01 -2.58 3.78
N PHE A 124 -20.83 -3.09 4.69
CA PHE A 124 -20.37 -3.86 5.84
C PHE A 124 -21.42 -4.85 6.33
N ASN A 125 -21.00 -5.83 7.15
CA ASN A 125 -21.89 -6.76 7.81
C ASN A 125 -22.18 -6.25 9.22
N LEU A 126 -23.44 -5.91 9.49
CA LEU A 126 -23.91 -5.40 10.78
C LEU A 126 -23.57 -6.29 11.97
N VAL A 127 -23.58 -7.61 11.77
CA VAL A 127 -23.32 -8.59 12.84
C VAL A 127 -21.93 -8.39 13.46
N ASN A 128 -20.94 -8.01 12.66
CA ASN A 128 -19.58 -7.80 13.12
C ASN A 128 -19.41 -6.52 13.98
N PHE A 129 -20.42 -5.65 13.99
CA PHE A 129 -20.36 -4.32 14.62
C PHE A 129 -21.49 -4.09 15.62
N SER A 130 -22.12 -5.17 16.12
CA SER A 130 -23.26 -5.09 17.07
C SER A 130 -22.95 -4.32 18.35
N ASN A 131 -21.68 -4.27 18.76
CA ASN A 131 -21.22 -3.58 19.98
C ASN A 131 -20.85 -2.10 19.77
N GLN A 132 -21.00 -1.58 18.54
CA GLN A 132 -20.70 -0.18 18.25
C GLN A 132 -21.86 0.75 18.66
N ILE A 133 -21.51 2.00 18.99
CA ILE A 133 -22.49 3.04 19.27
C ILE A 133 -23.38 3.22 18.03
N GLN A 134 -24.70 3.22 18.24
CA GLN A 134 -25.66 3.44 17.15
C GLN A 134 -26.28 4.84 17.31
N ALA A 135 -26.21 5.62 16.25
CA ALA A 135 -26.87 6.91 16.16
C ALA A 135 -27.95 6.86 15.07
N LYS A 136 -29.06 7.60 15.29
CA LYS A 136 -30.16 7.74 14.33
C LYS A 136 -30.44 9.22 14.12
N GLY A 137 -30.56 9.66 12.89
CA GLY A 137 -30.86 11.06 12.59
C GLY A 137 -30.61 11.40 11.12
N ASN A 138 -31.01 12.62 10.73
CA ASN A 138 -30.61 13.21 9.46
C ASN A 138 -29.36 14.06 9.72
N LEU A 139 -28.24 13.66 9.14
CA LEU A 139 -27.05 14.52 9.05
C LEU A 139 -27.13 15.24 7.71
N ASP A 140 -27.31 16.55 7.74
CA ASP A 140 -27.01 17.39 6.57
C ASP A 140 -25.50 17.55 6.53
N ILE A 141 -24.86 16.72 5.71
CA ILE A 141 -23.43 16.87 5.42
C ILE A 141 -23.33 17.98 4.38
N GLN A 142 -22.98 19.20 4.83
CA GLN A 142 -22.60 20.32 3.97
C GLN A 142 -21.19 20.11 3.42
#